data_683cb118532106ce2be41c3a041b66aa
#
_entry.id   683cb118532106ce2be41c3a041b66aa
#
_cell.length_a   1.000
_cell.length_b   1.000
_cell.length_c   1.000
_cell.angle_alpha   90.00
_cell.angle_beta   90.00
_cell.angle_gamma   90.00
#
_symmetry.space_group_name_H-M   'P 1'
#
loop_
_entity.id
_entity.type
_entity.pdbx_description
1 polymer ?
#
loop_
_entity_poly.entity_id
_entity_poly.type
_entity_poly.pdbx_seq_one_letter_code
_entity_poly.pdbx_strand_id
1 'polypeptide(L)'
;MFEKNIIMKKITLSLGIFTLLFVSSCDVLEDVASTAGTILNDGSSSNSSLTNGEVISGLKEALSVGITNSVNLTSVTDGFLGNSEIKLPFPQDAIKVKEKAMEWGLDGQVEKFETTLNRAAEEAAKEALPIFKNAIVNMSIQDGFAILNGGEGSATRFLQNGTTSALVEAFSPKVEA
;
A
#
# COMPACT_ATOMS: atom_id res chain seq x y z
N MET A 1 -36.95 -24.18 40.00
CA MET A 1 -36.56 -22.74 40.10
C MET A 1 -35.07 -22.54 40.37
N PHE A 2 -34.26 -23.61 40.45
CA PHE A 2 -32.81 -23.56 40.76
C PHE A 2 -31.89 -23.65 39.56
N GLU A 3 -32.35 -24.17 38.42
CA GLU A 3 -31.47 -24.34 37.23
C GLU A 3 -31.21 -23.07 36.39
N LYS A 4 -32.13 -22.10 36.40
CA LYS A 4 -31.96 -20.83 35.65
C LYS A 4 -30.84 -19.93 36.20
N ASN A 5 -30.55 -20.02 37.49
CA ASN A 5 -29.52 -19.17 38.09
C ASN A 5 -28.09 -19.65 37.84
N ILE A 6 -27.89 -20.94 37.55
CA ILE A 6 -26.56 -21.50 37.25
C ILE A 6 -26.15 -21.20 35.85
N ILE A 7 -27.11 -21.20 34.91
CA ILE A 7 -26.83 -20.87 33.47
C ILE A 7 -26.52 -19.38 33.32
N MET A 8 -27.24 -18.49 34.00
CA MET A 8 -26.97 -17.05 33.96
C MET A 8 -25.61 -16.68 34.58
N LYS A 9 -25.19 -17.37 35.67
CA LYS A 9 -23.86 -17.14 36.27
C LYS A 9 -22.70 -17.60 35.37
N LYS A 10 -22.90 -18.65 34.57
CA LYS A 10 -21.89 -19.13 33.62
C LYS A 10 -21.78 -18.24 32.36
N ILE A 11 -22.89 -17.62 31.93
CA ILE A 11 -22.92 -16.69 30.81
C ILE A 11 -22.25 -15.36 31.16
N THR A 12 -22.46 -14.84 32.37
CA THR A 12 -21.82 -13.59 32.81
C THR A 12 -20.34 -13.76 33.09
N LEU A 13 -19.86 -14.95 33.48
CA LEU A 13 -18.42 -15.21 33.65
C LEU A 13 -17.70 -15.44 32.33
N SER A 14 -18.38 -15.98 31.32
CA SER A 14 -17.83 -16.16 29.95
C SER A 14 -17.74 -14.84 29.18
N LEU A 15 -18.63 -13.89 29.41
CA LEU A 15 -18.62 -12.59 28.74
C LEU A 15 -17.54 -11.64 29.31
N GLY A 16 -17.13 -11.85 30.59
CA GLY A 16 -16.09 -11.05 31.24
C GLY A 16 -14.65 -11.39 30.81
N ILE A 17 -14.40 -12.59 30.25
CA ILE A 17 -13.06 -13.05 29.82
C ILE A 17 -12.80 -12.71 28.35
N PHE A 18 -13.84 -12.45 27.55
CA PHE A 18 -13.69 -12.15 26.13
C PHE A 18 -13.35 -10.67 25.85
N THR A 19 -13.49 -9.79 26.82
CA THR A 19 -13.18 -8.35 26.67
C THR A 19 -11.72 -7.98 26.96
N LEU A 20 -10.84 -8.93 27.30
CA LEU A 20 -9.43 -8.63 27.67
C LEU A 20 -8.37 -9.03 26.61
N LEU A 21 -8.79 -9.45 25.42
CA LEU A 21 -7.85 -9.91 24.38
C LEU A 21 -7.77 -9.03 23.12
N PHE A 22 -8.29 -7.79 23.18
CA PHE A 22 -8.20 -6.86 22.04
C PHE A 22 -7.26 -5.67 22.26
N VAL A 23 -6.21 -5.83 23.07
CA VAL A 23 -5.17 -4.80 23.21
C VAL A 23 -3.79 -5.41 22.97
N SER A 24 -3.54 -5.89 21.75
CA SER A 24 -2.19 -6.28 21.34
C SER A 24 -2.03 -6.13 19.81
N SER A 25 -2.30 -4.92 19.30
CA SER A 25 -1.95 -4.57 17.93
C SER A 25 -1.67 -3.07 17.80
N CYS A 26 -0.80 -2.53 18.67
CA CYS A 26 -0.29 -1.17 18.57
C CYS A 26 1.19 -1.07 18.98
N ASP A 27 2.00 -2.12 18.69
CA ASP A 27 3.44 -2.06 19.01
C ASP A 27 4.24 -1.29 17.94
N VAL A 28 3.65 -1.05 16.77
CA VAL A 28 4.32 -0.31 15.69
C VAL A 28 4.10 1.20 15.78
N LEU A 29 3.04 1.67 16.46
CA LEU A 29 2.80 3.10 16.65
C LEU A 29 3.58 3.70 17.81
N GLU A 30 3.99 2.90 18.78
CA GLU A 30 4.72 3.40 19.95
C GLU A 30 6.17 3.76 19.59
N ASP A 31 6.77 3.05 18.65
CA ASP A 31 8.13 3.34 18.16
C ASP A 31 8.16 4.61 17.30
N VAL A 32 7.12 4.88 16.52
CA VAL A 32 6.97 6.13 15.75
C VAL A 32 6.60 7.30 16.67
N ALA A 33 5.76 7.07 17.66
CA ALA A 33 5.39 8.10 18.64
C ALA A 33 6.54 8.46 19.58
N SER A 34 7.38 7.51 19.97
CA SER A 34 8.57 7.76 20.81
C SER A 34 9.64 8.52 20.02
N THR A 35 9.83 8.21 18.74
CA THR A 35 10.76 8.94 17.87
C THR A 35 10.26 10.36 17.57
N ALA A 36 8.96 10.54 17.33
CA ALA A 36 8.36 11.86 17.18
C ALA A 36 8.39 12.67 18.51
N GLY A 37 8.15 12.00 19.65
CA GLY A 37 8.24 12.62 20.97
C GLY A 37 9.65 13.06 21.35
N THR A 38 10.68 12.34 20.92
CA THR A 38 12.09 12.69 21.18
C THR A 38 12.52 13.87 20.32
N ILE A 39 12.02 14.01 19.11
CA ILE A 39 12.28 15.16 18.24
C ILE A 39 11.56 16.42 18.78
N LEU A 40 10.41 16.27 19.43
CA LEU A 40 9.66 17.40 20.00
C LEU A 40 10.15 17.82 21.40
N ASN A 41 10.96 17.01 22.08
CA ASN A 41 11.40 17.26 23.46
C ASN A 41 12.86 17.71 23.57
N ASP A 42 13.57 17.89 22.44
CA ASP A 42 14.89 18.54 22.46
C ASP A 42 14.69 20.06 22.45
N GLY A 43 14.74 20.57 23.66
CA GLY A 43 14.26 21.87 24.10
C GLY A 43 14.78 23.06 23.30
N SER A 44 13.88 23.67 22.60
CA SER A 44 13.84 25.15 22.52
C SER A 44 12.41 25.55 22.16
N SER A 45 11.73 26.16 23.11
CA SER A 45 10.48 26.89 22.90
C SER A 45 10.70 28.07 21.96
N SER A 46 10.79 27.76 20.67
CA SER A 46 10.51 28.71 19.62
C SER A 46 9.25 28.27 18.94
N ASN A 47 8.17 29.03 19.09
CA ASN A 47 6.94 28.97 18.29
C ASN A 47 7.30 29.32 16.83
N SER A 48 8.22 28.58 16.21
CA SER A 48 8.47 28.68 14.79
C SER A 48 7.44 27.82 14.07
N SER A 49 6.38 28.46 13.59
CA SER A 49 5.52 27.84 12.61
C SER A 49 6.40 27.31 11.48
N LEU A 50 6.21 26.02 11.12
CA LEU A 50 6.93 25.40 10.00
C LEU A 50 6.79 26.30 8.75
N THR A 51 7.89 26.52 8.06
CA THR A 51 7.85 27.20 6.77
C THR A 51 7.20 26.31 5.71
N ASN A 52 6.64 26.93 4.67
CA ASN A 52 6.09 26.20 3.54
C ASN A 52 7.12 25.22 2.93
N GLY A 53 8.39 25.59 2.89
CA GLY A 53 9.47 24.75 2.41
C GLY A 53 9.68 23.50 3.27
N GLU A 54 9.67 23.63 4.60
CA GLU A 54 9.83 22.53 5.53
C GLU A 54 8.65 21.55 5.44
N VAL A 55 7.41 22.07 5.34
CA VAL A 55 6.21 21.23 5.16
C VAL A 55 6.31 20.41 3.88
N ILE A 56 6.69 21.02 2.76
CA ILE A 56 6.82 20.33 1.49
C ILE A 56 8.01 19.36 1.47
N SER A 57 9.11 19.69 2.13
CA SER A 57 10.24 18.78 2.31
C SER A 57 9.83 17.53 3.08
N GLY A 58 9.10 17.67 4.17
CA GLY A 58 8.54 16.55 4.93
C GLY A 58 7.58 15.69 4.11
N LEU A 59 6.70 16.30 3.29
CA LEU A 59 5.82 15.58 2.39
C LEU A 59 6.60 14.76 1.35
N LYS A 60 7.62 15.36 0.72
CA LYS A 60 8.49 14.65 -0.25
C LYS A 60 9.19 13.46 0.39
N GLU A 61 9.70 13.63 1.60
CA GLU A 61 10.34 12.54 2.34
C GLU A 61 9.35 11.42 2.64
N ALA A 62 8.18 11.74 3.17
CA ALA A 62 7.13 10.76 3.46
C ALA A 62 6.72 9.98 2.20
N LEU A 63 6.50 10.66 1.08
CA LEU A 63 6.18 10.02 -0.19
C LEU A 63 7.33 9.14 -0.71
N SER A 64 8.58 9.61 -0.59
CA SER A 64 9.77 8.86 -1.02
C SER A 64 9.96 7.57 -0.21
N VAL A 65 9.76 7.63 1.10
CA VAL A 65 9.78 6.45 1.99
C VAL A 65 8.64 5.50 1.63
N GLY A 66 7.42 6.02 1.49
CA GLY A 66 6.25 5.23 1.14
C GLY A 66 6.42 4.47 -0.18
N ILE A 67 6.87 5.15 -1.24
CA ILE A 67 7.13 4.52 -2.54
C ILE A 67 8.25 3.49 -2.46
N THR A 68 9.32 3.77 -1.72
CA THR A 68 10.42 2.82 -1.54
C THR A 68 9.93 1.53 -0.88
N ASN A 69 9.16 1.66 0.21
CA ASN A 69 8.59 0.51 0.90
C ASN A 69 7.61 -0.26 0.02
N SER A 70 6.73 0.43 -0.71
CA SER A 70 5.79 -0.20 -1.63
C SER A 70 6.49 -1.01 -2.73
N VAL A 71 7.51 -0.44 -3.36
CA VAL A 71 8.29 -1.15 -4.38
C VAL A 71 9.02 -2.35 -3.80
N ASN A 72 9.63 -2.22 -2.61
CA ASN A 72 10.31 -3.33 -1.95
C ASN A 72 9.37 -4.50 -1.64
N LEU A 73 8.10 -4.23 -1.34
CA LEU A 73 7.09 -5.26 -1.07
C LEU A 73 6.54 -5.88 -2.35
N THR A 74 6.40 -5.12 -3.42
CA THR A 74 5.73 -5.56 -4.65
C THR A 74 6.70 -6.14 -5.69
N SER A 75 7.97 -5.76 -5.67
CA SER A 75 8.99 -6.19 -6.64
C SER A 75 9.67 -7.52 -6.32
N VAL A 76 9.28 -8.17 -5.25
CA VAL A 76 9.79 -9.50 -4.86
C VAL A 76 8.91 -10.61 -5.42
N THR A 77 9.42 -11.83 -5.42
CA THR A 77 8.63 -13.01 -5.77
C THR A 77 7.38 -13.09 -4.89
N ASP A 78 6.22 -13.29 -5.51
CA ASP A 78 4.90 -13.29 -4.88
C ASP A 78 4.44 -11.92 -4.32
N GLY A 79 5.14 -10.84 -4.62
CA GLY A 79 4.73 -9.49 -4.25
C GLY A 79 3.39 -9.06 -4.87
N PHE A 80 3.13 -9.45 -6.13
CA PHE A 80 1.82 -9.35 -6.78
C PHE A 80 1.05 -10.67 -6.72
N LEU A 81 1.64 -11.77 -7.16
CA LEU A 81 0.95 -13.06 -7.27
C LEU A 81 0.41 -13.57 -5.94
N GLY A 82 1.16 -13.40 -4.87
CA GLY A 82 0.80 -13.84 -3.52
C GLY A 82 -0.08 -12.86 -2.73
N ASN A 83 -0.30 -11.65 -3.24
CA ASN A 83 -1.08 -10.63 -2.57
C ASN A 83 -2.45 -10.44 -3.24
N SER A 84 -3.51 -10.95 -2.62
CA SER A 84 -4.88 -10.92 -3.15
C SER A 84 -5.41 -9.52 -3.45
N GLU A 85 -4.90 -8.48 -2.78
CA GLU A 85 -5.35 -7.10 -2.94
C GLU A 85 -4.85 -6.46 -4.25
N ILE A 86 -3.69 -6.90 -4.75
CA ILE A 86 -3.05 -6.31 -5.93
C ILE A 86 -2.73 -7.32 -7.04
N LYS A 87 -2.99 -8.61 -6.81
CA LYS A 87 -2.82 -9.65 -7.82
C LYS A 87 -3.57 -9.28 -9.09
N LEU A 88 -2.88 -9.30 -10.22
CA LEU A 88 -3.48 -9.05 -11.53
C LEU A 88 -4.32 -10.26 -11.95
N PRO A 89 -5.62 -10.09 -12.17
CA PRO A 89 -6.48 -11.15 -12.68
C PRO A 89 -6.25 -11.34 -14.18
N PHE A 90 -6.86 -12.40 -14.73
CA PHE A 90 -6.91 -12.57 -16.18
C PHE A 90 -7.57 -11.34 -16.84
N PRO A 91 -7.05 -10.80 -17.95
CA PRO A 91 -7.56 -9.58 -18.57
C PRO A 91 -9.03 -9.70 -18.94
N GLN A 92 -9.83 -8.68 -18.66
CA GLN A 92 -11.27 -8.69 -18.89
C GLN A 92 -11.63 -8.90 -20.36
N ASP A 93 -10.87 -8.28 -21.28
CA ASP A 93 -11.07 -8.41 -22.72
C ASP A 93 -10.79 -9.82 -23.24
N ALA A 94 -10.05 -10.64 -22.49
CA ALA A 94 -9.69 -12.02 -22.84
C ALA A 94 -10.46 -13.08 -22.03
N ILE A 95 -11.46 -12.71 -21.23
CA ILE A 95 -12.23 -13.66 -20.39
C ILE A 95 -12.86 -14.77 -21.22
N LYS A 96 -13.39 -14.47 -22.41
CA LYS A 96 -13.96 -15.49 -23.31
C LYS A 96 -12.91 -16.49 -23.80
N VAL A 97 -11.67 -16.06 -23.95
CA VAL A 97 -10.55 -16.96 -24.31
C VAL A 97 -10.23 -17.87 -23.13
N LYS A 98 -10.18 -17.33 -21.91
CA LYS A 98 -10.01 -18.09 -20.67
C LYS A 98 -11.08 -19.17 -20.54
N GLU A 99 -12.36 -18.82 -20.69
CA GLU A 99 -13.49 -19.75 -20.60
C GLU A 99 -13.36 -20.89 -21.60
N LYS A 100 -13.04 -20.57 -22.86
CA LYS A 100 -12.82 -21.59 -23.90
C LYS A 100 -11.61 -22.48 -23.62
N ALA A 101 -10.52 -21.93 -23.13
CA ALA A 101 -9.37 -22.71 -22.74
C ALA A 101 -9.70 -23.70 -21.61
N MET A 102 -10.47 -23.28 -20.61
CA MET A 102 -10.95 -24.15 -19.52
C MET A 102 -11.90 -25.21 -20.01
N GLU A 103 -12.86 -24.92 -20.94
CA GLU A 103 -13.73 -25.89 -21.56
C GLU A 103 -12.94 -26.99 -22.30
N TRP A 104 -11.77 -26.69 -22.82
CA TRP A 104 -10.87 -27.61 -23.51
C TRP A 104 -9.87 -28.32 -22.60
N GLY A 105 -9.97 -28.13 -21.28
CA GLY A 105 -9.08 -28.73 -20.30
C GLY A 105 -7.67 -28.08 -20.26
N LEU A 106 -7.54 -26.82 -20.69
CA LEU A 106 -6.28 -26.08 -20.72
C LEU A 106 -6.09 -25.21 -19.46
N ASP A 107 -6.60 -25.66 -18.31
CA ASP A 107 -6.53 -24.94 -17.04
C ASP A 107 -5.08 -24.59 -16.66
N GLY A 108 -4.14 -25.50 -16.87
CA GLY A 108 -2.73 -25.26 -16.59
C GLY A 108 -2.10 -24.15 -17.43
N GLN A 109 -2.57 -23.91 -18.65
CA GLN A 109 -2.14 -22.80 -19.49
C GLN A 109 -2.70 -21.45 -18.99
N VAL A 110 -3.95 -21.46 -18.52
CA VAL A 110 -4.59 -20.29 -17.91
C VAL A 110 -3.84 -19.90 -16.64
N GLU A 111 -3.54 -20.83 -15.76
CA GLU A 111 -2.77 -20.60 -14.54
C GLU A 111 -1.35 -20.10 -14.84
N LYS A 112 -0.69 -20.69 -15.82
CA LYS A 112 0.63 -20.26 -16.27
C LYS A 112 0.59 -18.83 -16.80
N PHE A 113 -0.44 -18.45 -17.56
CA PHE A 113 -0.60 -17.09 -18.05
C PHE A 113 -0.76 -16.09 -16.89
N GLU A 114 -1.68 -16.36 -15.93
CA GLU A 114 -1.88 -15.50 -14.76
C GLU A 114 -0.60 -15.36 -13.92
N THR A 115 0.13 -16.46 -13.75
CA THR A 115 1.43 -16.45 -13.05
C THR A 115 2.44 -15.59 -13.80
N THR A 116 2.59 -15.78 -15.10
CA THR A 116 3.53 -15.01 -15.93
C THR A 116 3.21 -13.51 -15.90
N LEU A 117 1.92 -13.14 -16.01
CA LEU A 117 1.48 -11.76 -15.93
C LEU A 117 1.88 -11.10 -14.60
N ASN A 118 1.65 -11.78 -13.48
CA ASN A 118 2.02 -11.26 -12.18
C ASN A 118 3.54 -11.20 -11.96
N ARG A 119 4.31 -12.17 -12.49
CA ARG A 119 5.77 -12.10 -12.48
C ARG A 119 6.31 -10.92 -13.31
N ALA A 120 5.69 -10.64 -14.45
CA ALA A 120 6.04 -9.46 -15.24
C ALA A 120 5.76 -8.16 -14.47
N ALA A 121 4.65 -8.10 -13.71
CA ALA A 121 4.34 -6.96 -12.84
C ALA A 121 5.36 -6.78 -11.71
N GLU A 122 5.79 -7.87 -11.06
CA GLU A 122 6.84 -7.87 -10.04
C GLU A 122 8.18 -7.34 -10.58
N GLU A 123 8.54 -7.75 -11.77
CA GLU A 123 9.76 -7.26 -12.45
C GLU A 123 9.62 -5.79 -12.87
N ALA A 124 8.47 -5.41 -13.43
CA ALA A 124 8.18 -4.03 -13.81
C ALA A 124 8.18 -3.07 -12.60
N ALA A 125 7.72 -3.52 -11.43
CA ALA A 125 7.70 -2.71 -10.21
C ALA A 125 9.09 -2.19 -9.81
N LYS A 126 10.18 -2.91 -10.14
CA LYS A 126 11.56 -2.45 -9.89
C LYS A 126 11.88 -1.17 -10.67
N GLU A 127 11.40 -1.07 -11.89
CA GLU A 127 11.62 0.08 -12.77
C GLU A 127 10.79 1.30 -12.36
N ALA A 128 9.73 1.11 -11.57
CA ALA A 128 8.85 2.18 -11.13
C ALA A 128 9.51 3.10 -10.09
N LEU A 129 10.43 2.59 -9.26
CA LEU A 129 11.02 3.35 -8.15
C LEU A 129 11.70 4.66 -8.59
N PRO A 130 12.64 4.65 -9.56
CA PRO A 130 13.28 5.88 -10.01
C PRO A 130 12.28 6.86 -10.67
N ILE A 131 11.26 6.35 -11.35
CA ILE A 131 10.23 7.18 -12.01
C ILE A 131 9.42 7.94 -10.97
N PHE A 132 8.92 7.25 -9.94
CA PHE A 132 8.18 7.89 -8.85
C PHE A 132 9.06 8.85 -8.04
N LYS A 133 10.29 8.45 -7.69
CA LYS A 133 11.23 9.33 -6.96
C LYS A 133 11.50 10.61 -7.74
N ASN A 134 11.69 10.52 -9.05
CA ASN A 134 11.89 11.70 -9.89
C ASN A 134 10.68 12.64 -9.85
N ALA A 135 9.46 12.12 -9.95
CA ALA A 135 8.24 12.93 -9.84
C ALA A 135 8.13 13.62 -8.47
N ILE A 136 8.45 12.90 -7.37
CA ILE A 136 8.41 13.45 -6.01
C ILE A 136 9.46 14.55 -5.82
N VAL A 137 10.70 14.33 -6.25
CA VAL A 137 11.78 15.31 -6.12
C VAL A 137 11.45 16.59 -6.87
N ASN A 138 10.88 16.49 -8.08
CA ASN A 138 10.50 17.62 -8.92
C ASN A 138 9.16 18.27 -8.55
N MET A 139 8.45 17.75 -7.52
CA MET A 139 7.21 18.35 -7.02
C MET A 139 7.43 19.80 -6.60
N SER A 140 6.61 20.71 -7.10
CA SER A 140 6.62 22.12 -6.69
C SER A 140 5.99 22.31 -5.29
N ILE A 141 6.20 23.48 -4.69
CA ILE A 141 5.52 23.86 -3.44
C ILE A 141 3.99 23.87 -3.65
N GLN A 142 3.53 24.35 -4.80
CA GLN A 142 2.11 24.40 -5.14
C GLN A 142 1.51 23.00 -5.25
N ASP A 143 2.20 22.06 -5.91
CA ASP A 143 1.77 20.66 -6.00
C ASP A 143 1.65 20.01 -4.62
N GLY A 144 2.64 20.25 -3.77
CA GLY A 144 2.61 19.71 -2.41
C GLY A 144 1.43 20.22 -1.59
N PHE A 145 1.11 21.51 -1.66
CA PHE A 145 -0.10 22.04 -1.01
C PHE A 145 -1.39 21.54 -1.66
N ALA A 146 -1.41 21.31 -2.98
CA ALA A 146 -2.55 20.68 -3.65
C ALA A 146 -2.78 19.25 -3.16
N ILE A 147 -1.72 18.51 -2.88
CA ILE A 147 -1.80 17.17 -2.27
C ILE A 147 -2.34 17.26 -0.84
N LEU A 148 -1.75 18.12 0.01
CA LEU A 148 -2.13 18.24 1.42
C LEU A 148 -3.59 18.69 1.61
N ASN A 149 -4.07 19.58 0.75
CA ASN A 149 -5.44 20.11 0.83
C ASN A 149 -6.46 19.32 -0.02
N GLY A 150 -6.01 18.43 -0.88
CA GLY A 150 -6.84 17.75 -1.88
C GLY A 150 -7.59 16.52 -1.36
N GLY A 151 -7.43 16.12 -0.09
CA GLY A 151 -8.10 14.98 0.53
C GLY A 151 -7.59 13.63 0.03
N GLU A 152 -8.40 12.59 0.25
CA GLU A 152 -8.04 11.22 -0.07
C GLU A 152 -7.66 11.01 -1.55
N GLY A 153 -6.60 10.26 -1.79
CA GLY A 153 -6.10 9.93 -3.12
C GLY A 153 -5.38 11.06 -3.86
N SER A 154 -5.19 12.25 -3.27
CA SER A 154 -4.54 13.37 -3.95
C SER A 154 -3.08 13.09 -4.32
N ALA A 155 -2.30 12.45 -3.43
CA ALA A 155 -0.95 12.00 -3.72
C ALA A 155 -0.91 10.98 -4.86
N THR A 156 -1.85 10.02 -4.84
CA THR A 156 -1.98 9.02 -5.91
C THR A 156 -2.27 9.68 -7.25
N ARG A 157 -3.22 10.62 -7.30
CA ARG A 157 -3.53 11.36 -8.54
C ARG A 157 -2.35 12.17 -9.05
N PHE A 158 -1.61 12.83 -8.16
CA PHE A 158 -0.40 13.55 -8.54
C PHE A 158 0.64 12.62 -9.18
N LEU A 159 0.95 11.51 -8.53
CA LEU A 159 1.89 10.53 -9.06
C LEU A 159 1.39 9.92 -10.38
N GLN A 160 0.12 9.52 -10.46
CA GLN A 160 -0.47 8.97 -11.67
C GLN A 160 -0.33 9.92 -12.85
N ASN A 161 -0.71 11.18 -12.68
CA ASN A 161 -0.64 12.18 -13.75
C ASN A 161 0.81 12.46 -14.20
N GLY A 162 1.75 12.48 -13.24
CA GLY A 162 3.14 12.80 -13.51
C GLY A 162 3.99 11.63 -14.00
N THR A 163 3.53 10.38 -13.86
CA THR A 163 4.38 9.20 -14.12
C THR A 163 3.81 8.22 -15.13
N THR A 164 2.51 8.27 -15.47
CA THR A 164 1.86 7.27 -16.35
C THR A 164 2.64 7.03 -17.65
N SER A 165 3.02 8.07 -18.37
CA SER A 165 3.73 7.91 -19.66
C SER A 165 5.09 7.21 -19.48
N ALA A 166 5.86 7.61 -18.47
CA ALA A 166 7.17 7.02 -18.21
C ALA A 166 7.06 5.56 -17.73
N LEU A 167 6.02 5.25 -16.93
CA LEU A 167 5.76 3.87 -16.51
C LEU A 167 5.34 2.98 -17.68
N VAL A 168 4.47 3.46 -18.57
CA VAL A 168 4.09 2.72 -19.79
C VAL A 168 5.32 2.44 -20.65
N GLU A 169 6.18 3.42 -20.89
CA GLU A 169 7.41 3.25 -21.65
C GLU A 169 8.35 2.22 -20.99
N ALA A 170 8.53 2.28 -19.69
CA ALA A 170 9.40 1.35 -18.97
C ALA A 170 8.83 -0.09 -18.90
N PHE A 171 7.50 -0.24 -18.82
CA PHE A 171 6.86 -1.54 -18.62
C PHE A 171 6.57 -2.28 -19.92
N SER A 172 6.31 -1.59 -21.03
CA SER A 172 5.98 -2.21 -22.32
C SER A 172 6.93 -3.34 -22.71
N PRO A 173 8.27 -3.18 -22.66
CA PRO A 173 9.18 -4.26 -23.03
C PRO A 173 9.16 -5.46 -22.06
N LYS A 174 8.69 -5.28 -20.83
CA LYS A 174 8.56 -6.37 -19.84
C LYS A 174 7.29 -7.19 -20.02
N VAL A 175 6.25 -6.57 -20.59
CA VAL A 175 4.96 -7.21 -20.84
C VAL A 175 4.93 -7.89 -22.20
N GLU A 176 5.72 -7.39 -23.18
CA GLU A 176 5.81 -7.92 -24.54
C GLU A 176 6.79 -9.11 -24.66
N ALA A 177 7.64 -9.34 -23.66
CA ALA A 177 8.66 -10.42 -23.65
C ALA A 177 8.07 -11.76 -23.19
#